data_d317a5b8a0c573d26850b83e6177a096
#
_entry.id   d317a5b8a0c573d26850b83e6177a096
#
_cell.length_a   1.000
_cell.length_b   1.000
_cell.length_c   1.000
_cell.angle_alpha   90.00
_cell.angle_beta   90.00
_cell.angle_gamma   90.00
#
_symmetry.space_group_name_H-M   'P 1'
#
loop_
_entity.id
_entity.type
_entity.pdbx_description
1 polymer ?
#
loop_
_entity_poly.entity_id
_entity_poly.type
_entity_poly.pdbx_seq_one_letter_code
_entity_poly.pdbx_strand_id
1 'polypeptide(L)'
;MDFRDTGQGADDMTAMMTDMLEKVATEAVKVEAEAKPADDKKAASSKSVDERRFSVVTDSSRDALLTEFGKDTLQDRYLLPGESYQDLFARVASAYADDQDHAQRLYDYISRLWFMPATPVLSNGGTTRGLPISCFLNEAS
;
A
#
# COMPACT_ATOMS: atom_id res chain seq x y z
N MET A 1 -12.22 -38.57 -48.00
CA MET A 1 -11.46 -37.61 -47.19
C MET A 1 -12.46 -36.63 -46.57
N ASP A 2 -12.78 -36.85 -45.31
CA ASP A 2 -13.81 -36.09 -44.61
C ASP A 2 -13.13 -34.99 -43.80
N PHE A 3 -13.27 -33.75 -44.25
CA PHE A 3 -12.71 -32.55 -43.65
C PHE A 3 -13.65 -31.99 -42.56
N ARG A 4 -14.18 -32.82 -41.63
CA ARG A 4 -15.12 -32.37 -40.61
C ARG A 4 -14.60 -32.45 -39.18
N ASP A 5 -13.28 -32.45 -38.95
CA ASP A 5 -12.77 -32.63 -37.60
C ASP A 5 -11.79 -31.52 -37.13
N THR A 6 -12.00 -30.27 -37.59
CA THR A 6 -11.19 -29.12 -37.11
C THR A 6 -11.97 -28.14 -36.25
N GLY A 7 -13.24 -28.38 -35.94
CA GLY A 7 -14.08 -27.48 -35.12
C GLY A 7 -14.07 -27.77 -33.63
N GLN A 8 -13.75 -28.99 -33.23
CA GLN A 8 -13.92 -29.43 -31.84
C GLN A 8 -12.79 -28.96 -30.91
N GLY A 9 -11.60 -28.75 -31.44
CA GLY A 9 -10.43 -28.36 -30.64
C GLY A 9 -10.42 -26.87 -30.25
N ALA A 10 -11.06 -26.02 -31.03
CA ALA A 10 -11.13 -24.60 -30.75
C ALA A 10 -12.20 -24.26 -29.68
N ASP A 11 -13.30 -24.99 -29.69
CA ASP A 11 -14.38 -24.84 -28.72
C ASP A 11 -13.95 -25.35 -27.32
N ASP A 12 -13.15 -26.41 -27.26
CA ASP A 12 -12.60 -26.94 -26.01
C ASP A 12 -11.58 -26.00 -25.37
N MET A 13 -10.73 -25.33 -26.15
CA MET A 13 -9.80 -24.35 -25.61
C MET A 13 -10.49 -23.08 -25.09
N THR A 14 -11.53 -22.63 -25.77
CA THR A 14 -12.32 -21.47 -25.33
C THR A 14 -13.12 -21.80 -24.06
N ALA A 15 -13.68 -23.00 -23.95
CA ALA A 15 -14.37 -23.46 -22.75
C ALA A 15 -13.41 -23.60 -21.56
N MET A 16 -12.19 -24.10 -21.76
CA MET A 16 -11.15 -24.18 -20.72
C MET A 16 -10.68 -22.81 -20.26
N MET A 17 -10.50 -21.84 -21.16
CA MET A 17 -10.12 -20.46 -20.82
C MET A 17 -11.23 -19.75 -20.06
N THR A 18 -12.49 -19.96 -20.41
CA THR A 18 -13.65 -19.39 -19.70
C THR A 18 -13.78 -19.98 -18.30
N ASP A 19 -13.55 -21.29 -18.14
CA ASP A 19 -13.57 -21.97 -16.84
C ASP A 19 -12.43 -21.51 -15.93
N MET A 20 -11.23 -21.28 -16.47
CA MET A 20 -10.10 -20.72 -15.73
C MET A 20 -10.34 -19.27 -15.29
N LEU A 21 -10.96 -18.44 -16.15
CA LEU A 21 -11.32 -17.06 -15.80
C LEU A 21 -12.41 -17.01 -14.73
N GLU A 22 -13.37 -17.92 -14.78
CA GLU A 22 -14.42 -18.02 -13.75
C GLU A 22 -13.86 -18.50 -12.41
N LYS A 23 -12.93 -19.44 -12.41
CA LYS A 23 -12.23 -19.90 -11.20
C LYS A 23 -11.40 -18.80 -10.57
N VAL A 24 -10.65 -18.03 -11.35
CA VAL A 24 -9.85 -16.90 -10.85
C VAL A 24 -10.76 -15.80 -10.30
N ALA A 25 -11.88 -15.50 -10.94
CA ALA A 25 -12.85 -14.54 -10.44
C ALA A 25 -13.54 -15.03 -9.15
N THR A 26 -13.82 -16.32 -9.03
CA THR A 26 -14.43 -16.93 -7.83
C THR A 26 -13.43 -17.00 -6.67
N GLU A 27 -12.18 -17.27 -6.93
CA GLU A 27 -11.11 -17.23 -5.90
C GLU A 27 -10.82 -15.79 -5.42
N ALA A 28 -10.83 -14.82 -6.32
CA ALA A 28 -10.68 -13.41 -5.95
C ALA A 28 -11.82 -12.93 -5.05
N VAL A 29 -13.06 -13.30 -5.36
CA VAL A 29 -14.24 -13.02 -4.53
C VAL A 29 -14.19 -13.76 -3.18
N LYS A 30 -13.62 -14.95 -3.14
CA LYS A 30 -13.51 -15.74 -1.92
C LYS A 30 -12.43 -15.21 -0.98
N VAL A 31 -11.37 -14.62 -1.50
CA VAL A 31 -10.33 -13.95 -0.71
C VAL A 31 -10.85 -12.65 -0.10
N GLU A 32 -11.73 -11.92 -0.79
CA GLU A 32 -12.37 -10.72 -0.22
C GLU A 32 -13.43 -11.05 0.85
N ALA A 33 -14.04 -12.23 0.81
CA ALA A 33 -15.06 -12.62 1.78
C ALA A 33 -14.51 -13.21 3.09
N GLU A 34 -13.24 -13.61 3.13
CA GLU A 34 -12.58 -14.16 4.35
C GLU A 34 -11.78 -13.12 5.15
N ALA A 35 -11.68 -11.90 4.72
CA ALA A 35 -11.15 -10.80 5.52
C ALA A 35 -12.20 -10.30 6.53
N LYS A 36 -12.53 -11.15 7.48
CA LYS A 36 -13.30 -10.78 8.66
C LYS A 36 -12.37 -10.04 9.64
N PRO A 37 -12.77 -8.90 10.18
CA PRO A 37 -11.94 -8.17 11.13
C PRO A 37 -11.79 -9.01 12.40
N ALA A 38 -10.59 -9.41 12.71
CA ALA A 38 -10.28 -9.93 14.04
C ALA A 38 -9.93 -8.75 14.95
N ASP A 39 -10.87 -8.50 15.83
CA ASP A 39 -10.77 -8.02 17.20
C ASP A 39 -9.61 -7.10 17.60
N ASP A 40 -10.08 -5.91 17.98
CA ASP A 40 -9.52 -5.04 19.01
C ASP A 40 -8.77 -5.77 20.13
N LYS A 41 -7.49 -5.48 20.25
CA LYS A 41 -6.85 -5.36 21.55
C LYS A 41 -5.79 -4.28 21.56
N LYS A 42 -6.21 -3.08 21.98
CA LYS A 42 -5.58 -2.23 22.97
C LYS A 42 -4.05 -2.28 23.00
N ALA A 43 -3.44 -1.47 22.17
CA ALA A 43 -2.10 -0.98 22.46
C ALA A 43 -2.19 0.39 23.11
N ALA A 44 -1.56 0.49 24.26
CA ALA A 44 -1.54 1.63 25.13
C ALA A 44 -1.08 2.89 24.41
N SER A 45 -1.89 3.93 24.59
CA SER A 45 -1.59 5.34 24.48
C SER A 45 -0.13 5.69 24.74
N SER A 46 0.60 5.98 23.68
CA SER A 46 1.60 7.01 23.71
C SER A 46 1.06 8.18 22.88
N LYS A 47 0.78 9.28 23.54
CA LYS A 47 0.39 10.54 22.92
C LYS A 47 1.56 11.05 22.07
N SER A 48 1.72 10.54 20.88
CA SER A 48 2.38 11.25 19.80
C SER A 48 1.30 12.05 19.08
N VAL A 49 1.56 13.32 18.89
CA VAL A 49 0.66 14.26 18.21
C VAL A 49 0.46 13.79 16.78
N ASP A 50 -0.48 12.90 16.59
CA ASP A 50 -0.92 12.45 15.27
C ASP A 50 -2.28 13.07 15.00
N GLU A 51 -2.28 14.36 14.72
CA GLU A 51 -3.43 15.03 14.13
C GLU A 51 -3.47 14.70 12.64
N ARG A 52 -3.74 13.44 12.32
CA ARG A 52 -4.01 13.07 10.92
C ARG A 52 -5.24 13.82 10.45
N ARG A 53 -5.07 14.62 9.41
CA ARG A 53 -6.18 15.36 8.79
C ARG A 53 -7.27 14.42 8.28
N PHE A 54 -6.89 13.22 7.86
CA PHE A 54 -7.77 12.20 7.30
C PHE A 54 -7.49 10.84 7.92
N SER A 55 -8.54 10.06 8.12
CA SER A 55 -8.45 8.68 8.58
C SER A 55 -8.17 7.76 7.40
N VAL A 56 -7.09 6.98 7.47
CA VAL A 56 -6.68 6.04 6.43
C VAL A 56 -6.77 4.63 6.98
N VAL A 57 -7.42 3.74 6.23
CA VAL A 57 -7.45 2.31 6.55
C VAL A 57 -6.12 1.68 6.13
N THR A 58 -5.39 1.12 7.07
CA THR A 58 -4.09 0.49 6.85
C THR A 58 -4.20 -1.02 6.74
N ASP A 59 -3.28 -1.61 5.99
CA ASP A 59 -3.19 -3.06 5.76
C ASP A 59 -1.78 -3.56 6.08
N SER A 60 -1.62 -4.19 7.23
CA SER A 60 -0.32 -4.69 7.71
C SER A 60 0.24 -5.83 6.84
N SER A 61 -0.58 -6.51 6.06
CA SER A 61 -0.11 -7.56 5.15
C SER A 61 0.83 -7.02 4.07
N ARG A 62 0.73 -5.74 3.76
CA ARG A 62 1.59 -5.06 2.78
C ARG A 62 3.03 -4.88 3.25
N ASP A 63 3.32 -5.07 4.54
CA ASP A 63 4.70 -5.12 5.05
C ASP A 63 5.52 -6.25 4.42
N ALA A 64 4.87 -7.30 3.92
CA ALA A 64 5.52 -8.38 3.19
C ALA A 64 6.09 -7.95 1.83
N LEU A 65 5.61 -6.85 1.25
CA LEU A 65 6.15 -6.27 0.01
C LEU A 65 7.49 -5.57 0.22
N LEU A 66 7.79 -5.17 1.46
CA LEU A 66 9.05 -4.51 1.81
C LEU A 66 10.18 -5.54 1.89
N THR A 67 11.33 -5.22 1.31
CA THR A 67 12.55 -6.00 1.50
C THR A 67 13.10 -5.78 2.91
N GLU A 68 13.93 -6.71 3.42
CA GLU A 68 14.59 -6.54 4.73
C GLU A 68 15.41 -5.25 4.77
N PHE A 69 16.16 -4.96 3.71
CA PHE A 69 16.91 -3.71 3.59
C PHE A 69 15.98 -2.47 3.60
N GLY A 70 14.83 -2.55 2.93
CA GLY A 70 13.83 -1.49 2.95
C GLY A 70 13.25 -1.25 4.34
N LYS A 71 12.94 -2.31 5.07
CA LYS A 71 12.45 -2.25 6.45
C LYS A 71 13.48 -1.60 7.38
N ASP A 72 14.74 -2.03 7.32
CA ASP A 72 15.82 -1.47 8.13
C ASP A 72 16.02 0.01 7.85
N THR A 73 15.99 0.41 6.58
CA THR A 73 16.12 1.81 6.17
C THR A 73 14.97 2.67 6.68
N LEU A 74 13.73 2.18 6.57
CA LEU A 74 12.55 2.89 7.07
C LEU A 74 12.60 3.04 8.59
N GLN A 75 12.99 2.00 9.29
CA GLN A 75 13.11 2.00 10.76
C GLN A 75 14.20 2.94 11.25
N ASP A 76 15.35 2.98 10.59
CA ASP A 76 16.48 3.79 10.99
C ASP A 76 16.26 5.30 10.75
N ARG A 77 15.60 5.66 9.66
CA ARG A 77 15.61 7.05 9.17
C ARG A 77 14.25 7.73 9.11
N TYR A 78 13.15 6.99 8.97
CA TYR A 78 11.86 7.57 8.60
C TYR A 78 10.77 7.39 9.64
N LEU A 79 10.78 6.29 10.39
CA LEU A 79 9.75 6.03 11.38
C LEU A 79 9.84 6.99 12.57
N LEU A 80 8.69 7.41 13.06
CA LEU A 80 8.58 8.06 14.35
C LEU A 80 8.63 7.00 15.47
N PRO A 81 9.01 7.37 16.70
CA PRO A 81 8.99 6.44 17.81
C PRO A 81 7.61 5.80 17.99
N GLY A 82 7.55 4.46 17.92
CA GLY A 82 6.32 3.70 18.06
C GLY A 82 5.44 3.60 16.81
N GLU A 83 5.90 4.13 15.67
CA GLU A 83 5.21 4.08 14.39
C GLU A 83 5.51 2.76 13.65
N SER A 84 4.50 2.15 13.05
CA SER A 84 4.68 1.04 12.12
C SER A 84 4.96 1.52 10.69
N TYR A 85 5.37 0.62 9.79
CA TYR A 85 5.59 0.96 8.37
C TYR A 85 4.31 1.47 7.71
N GLN A 86 3.18 0.83 8.00
CA GLN A 86 1.89 1.25 7.45
C GLN A 86 1.40 2.58 8.05
N ASP A 87 1.71 2.86 9.31
CA ASP A 87 1.41 4.15 9.94
C ASP A 87 2.22 5.28 9.30
N LEU A 88 3.47 5.04 8.96
CA LEU A 88 4.29 5.99 8.21
C LEU A 88 3.63 6.36 6.88
N PHE A 89 3.21 5.36 6.11
CA PHE A 89 2.57 5.58 4.81
C PHE A 89 1.22 6.31 4.97
N ALA A 90 0.44 5.96 5.98
CA ALA A 90 -0.81 6.62 6.29
C ALA A 90 -0.61 8.09 6.72
N ARG A 91 0.41 8.36 7.53
CA ARG A 91 0.77 9.72 7.95
C ARG A 91 1.12 10.61 6.75
N VAL A 92 1.97 10.12 5.87
CA VAL A 92 2.39 10.85 4.67
C VAL A 92 1.20 11.05 3.73
N ALA A 93 0.41 10.03 3.47
CA ALA A 93 -0.78 10.11 2.63
C ALA A 93 -1.78 11.14 3.18
N SER A 94 -2.06 11.11 4.47
CA SER A 94 -2.96 12.06 5.12
C SER A 94 -2.44 13.51 5.07
N ALA A 95 -1.13 13.70 5.18
CA ALA A 95 -0.52 15.04 5.19
C ALA A 95 -0.65 15.77 3.84
N TYR A 96 -0.61 15.03 2.74
CA TYR A 96 -0.60 15.60 1.39
C TYR A 96 -1.89 15.39 0.60
N ALA A 97 -2.88 14.75 1.16
CA ALA A 97 -4.17 14.56 0.52
C ALA A 97 -5.05 15.81 0.61
N ASP A 98 -5.88 15.99 -0.40
CA ASP A 98 -6.87 17.07 -0.45
C ASP A 98 -8.17 16.69 0.25
N ASP A 99 -8.53 15.41 0.20
CA ASP A 99 -9.74 14.84 0.79
C ASP A 99 -9.51 13.41 1.31
N GLN A 100 -10.53 12.83 1.92
CA GLN A 100 -10.49 11.48 2.51
C GLN A 100 -10.21 10.40 1.47
N ASP A 101 -10.85 10.47 0.29
CA ASP A 101 -10.66 9.48 -0.79
C ASP A 101 -9.27 9.59 -1.40
N HIS A 102 -8.74 10.80 -1.52
CA HIS A 102 -7.38 11.05 -1.97
C HIS A 102 -6.35 10.49 -0.99
N ALA A 103 -6.57 10.67 0.31
CA ALA A 103 -5.70 10.10 1.34
C ALA A 103 -5.61 8.57 1.24
N GLN A 104 -6.76 7.90 1.07
CA GLN A 104 -6.78 6.45 0.91
C GLN A 104 -6.09 5.99 -0.36
N ARG A 105 -6.28 6.67 -1.48
CA ARG A 105 -5.60 6.36 -2.75
C ARG A 105 -4.09 6.56 -2.67
N LEU A 106 -3.63 7.65 -2.07
CA LEU A 106 -2.20 7.89 -1.86
C LEU A 106 -1.58 6.80 -1.00
N TYR A 107 -2.23 6.44 0.11
CA TYR A 107 -1.79 5.33 0.95
C TYR A 107 -1.71 4.02 0.15
N ASP A 108 -2.73 3.70 -0.63
CA ASP A 108 -2.75 2.48 -1.43
C ASP A 108 -1.60 2.42 -2.43
N TYR A 109 -1.27 3.51 -3.09
CA TYR A 109 -0.17 3.56 -4.05
C TYR A 109 1.20 3.46 -3.36
N ILE A 110 1.39 4.14 -2.24
CA ILE A 110 2.65 4.10 -1.48
C ILE A 110 2.84 2.73 -0.85
N SER A 111 1.83 2.18 -0.19
CA SER A 111 1.92 0.90 0.51
C SER A 111 2.09 -0.30 -0.42
N ARG A 112 1.63 -0.21 -1.67
CA ARG A 112 1.87 -1.20 -2.73
C ARG A 112 3.18 -1.00 -3.48
N LEU A 113 3.97 -0.01 -3.10
CA LEU A 113 5.24 0.37 -3.73
C LEU A 113 5.10 0.78 -5.21
N TRP A 114 3.92 1.22 -5.63
CA TRP A 114 3.71 1.77 -6.97
C TRP A 114 4.26 3.18 -7.09
N PHE A 115 4.35 3.87 -5.97
CA PHE A 115 4.90 5.20 -5.86
C PHE A 115 5.63 5.34 -4.51
N MET A 116 6.83 5.89 -4.52
CA MET A 116 7.60 6.15 -3.31
C MET A 116 7.94 7.63 -3.23
N PRO A 117 7.45 8.35 -2.23
CA PRO A 117 7.81 9.73 -2.00
C PRO A 117 9.31 9.90 -1.71
N ALA A 118 9.82 11.09 -1.99
CA ALA A 118 11.20 11.43 -1.67
C ALA A 118 11.45 11.39 -0.16
N THR A 119 12.71 11.17 0.23
CA THR A 119 13.15 11.08 1.63
C THR A 119 12.58 12.18 2.55
N PRO A 120 12.66 13.48 2.21
CA PRO A 120 12.13 14.51 3.10
C PRO A 120 10.61 14.48 3.25
N VAL A 121 9.90 14.01 2.24
CA VAL A 121 8.44 13.83 2.30
C VAL A 121 8.09 12.71 3.27
N LEU A 122 8.79 11.57 3.19
CA LEU A 122 8.57 10.43 4.10
C LEU A 122 8.95 10.76 5.55
N SER A 123 10.07 11.44 5.77
CA SER A 123 10.55 11.73 7.12
C SER A 123 9.81 12.88 7.80
N ASN A 124 9.42 13.90 7.05
CA ASN A 124 8.87 15.14 7.59
C ASN A 124 7.37 15.32 7.34
N GLY A 125 6.79 14.58 6.37
CA GLY A 125 5.38 14.68 6.04
C GLY A 125 4.47 14.42 7.23
N GLY A 126 3.57 15.35 7.53
CA GLY A 126 2.66 15.24 8.67
C GLY A 126 3.33 15.41 10.03
N THR A 127 4.55 15.96 10.08
CA THR A 127 5.30 16.19 11.31
C THR A 127 5.75 17.66 11.41
N THR A 128 6.19 18.06 12.59
CA THR A 128 6.81 19.37 12.83
C THR A 128 8.34 19.36 12.67
N ARG A 129 8.91 18.24 12.20
CA ARG A 129 10.37 18.02 12.15
C ARG A 129 11.09 18.91 11.14
N GLY A 130 10.45 19.32 10.06
CA GLY A 130 11.07 20.10 9.01
C GLY A 130 10.22 20.20 7.76
N LEU A 131 10.78 20.81 6.72
CA LEU A 131 10.10 20.96 5.44
C LEU A 131 10.30 19.73 4.54
N PRO A 132 9.32 19.38 3.70
CA PRO A 132 9.42 18.28 2.76
C PRO A 132 10.20 18.65 1.50
N ILE A 133 11.32 19.34 1.66
CA ILE A 133 12.14 19.86 0.57
C ILE A 133 13.46 19.10 0.52
N SER A 134 13.83 18.58 -0.66
CA SER A 134 15.05 17.81 -0.85
C SER A 134 16.21 18.62 -1.44
N CYS A 135 15.99 19.88 -1.73
CA CYS A 135 17.03 20.76 -2.28
C CYS A 135 17.79 21.47 -1.17
N PHE A 136 19.12 21.37 -1.21
CA PHE A 136 20.03 22.08 -0.30
C PHE A 136 20.89 23.03 -1.12
N LEU A 137 21.02 24.25 -0.65
CA LEU A 137 21.95 25.20 -1.20
C LEU A 137 23.32 24.97 -0.53
N ASN A 138 24.32 24.59 -1.30
CA ASN A 138 25.71 24.52 -0.85
C ASN A 138 26.44 25.78 -1.29
N GLU A 139 27.03 26.50 -0.35
CA GLU A 139 27.99 27.56 -0.67
C GLU A 139 29.30 26.89 -1.07
N ALA A 140 29.68 27.06 -2.35
CA ALA A 140 30.99 26.66 -2.81
C ALA A 140 31.96 27.79 -2.49
N SER A 141 32.80 27.58 -1.49
CA SER A 141 33.93 28.44 -1.15
C SER A 141 35.17 28.06 -1.94
#